data_47b3a381001f0d176f52b50686a11fc1
#
_entry.id   47b3a381001f0d176f52b50686a11fc1
#
_cell.length_a   1.000
_cell.length_b   1.000
_cell.length_c   1.000
_cell.angle_alpha   90.00
_cell.angle_beta   90.00
_cell.angle_gamma   90.00
#
_symmetry.space_group_name_H-M   'P 1'
#
loop_
_entity.id
_entity.type
_entity.pdbx_description
1 polymer ?
#
loop_
_entity_poly.entity_id
_entity_poly.type
_entity_poly.pdbx_seq_one_letter_code
_entity_poly.pdbx_strand_id
1 'polypeptide(L)'
;MVENLLEGIMTNEEFQELMKASENNKDYKFNKNGLDISMNSSDNGFELSVKYNNPVQSEVNRFTEFLNELDDELFVDICERIGNDGLQRIQDCLDSENIESVRSAISYFKTNAKDFICDKIKYLNKQYIKFN
;
A
#
# COMPACT_ATOMS: atom_id res chain seq x y z
N MET A 1 12.77 19.80 17.25
CA MET A 1 13.26 20.69 16.18
C MET A 1 13.31 19.96 14.87
N VAL A 2 12.98 20.66 13.80
CA VAL A 2 12.90 20.09 12.44
C VAL A 2 14.25 19.51 12.01
N GLU A 3 15.35 20.14 12.40
CA GLU A 3 16.69 19.68 12.07
C GLU A 3 16.99 18.28 12.58
N ASN A 4 16.60 17.96 13.82
CA ASN A 4 16.82 16.65 14.40
C ASN A 4 15.98 15.54 13.75
N LEU A 5 14.80 15.90 13.23
CA LEU A 5 13.93 14.96 12.49
C LEU A 5 14.51 14.64 11.11
N LEU A 6 15.18 15.61 10.50
CA LEU A 6 15.72 15.46 9.15
C LEU A 6 17.12 14.84 9.15
N GLU A 7 17.91 14.97 10.22
CA GLU A 7 19.27 14.43 10.30
C GLU A 7 19.34 12.92 10.09
N GLY A 8 18.34 12.18 10.55
CA GLY A 8 18.27 10.73 10.35
C GLY A 8 17.77 10.32 8.97
N ILE A 9 17.25 11.25 8.19
CA ILE A 9 16.58 10.99 6.93
C ILE A 9 17.36 11.55 5.75
N MET A 10 17.92 12.74 5.91
CA MET A 10 18.68 13.44 4.88
C MET A 10 20.18 13.45 5.23
N THR A 11 21.02 13.29 4.21
CA THR A 11 22.44 13.54 4.38
C THR A 11 22.71 15.04 4.55
N ASN A 12 23.89 15.40 5.05
CA ASN A 12 24.25 16.82 5.17
C ASN A 12 24.20 17.54 3.83
N GLU A 13 24.60 16.88 2.74
CA GLU A 13 24.56 17.45 1.38
C GLU A 13 23.12 17.71 0.95
N GLU A 14 22.23 16.76 1.18
CA GLU A 14 20.82 16.89 0.85
C GLU A 14 20.15 18.01 1.65
N PHE A 15 20.49 18.11 2.95
CA PHE A 15 20.00 19.18 3.82
C PHE A 15 20.48 20.55 3.35
N GLN A 16 21.76 20.63 2.92
CA GLN A 16 22.34 21.87 2.39
C GLN A 16 21.63 22.32 1.12
N GLU A 17 21.26 21.38 0.24
CA GLU A 17 20.52 21.70 -0.98
C GLU A 17 19.12 22.27 -0.63
N LEU A 18 18.46 21.69 0.36
CA LEU A 18 17.17 22.19 0.83
C LEU A 18 17.31 23.63 1.35
N MET A 19 18.35 23.91 2.14
CA MET A 19 18.59 25.24 2.69
C MET A 19 18.91 26.26 1.60
N LYS A 20 19.71 25.87 0.59
CA LYS A 20 20.00 26.74 -0.55
C LYS A 20 18.77 27.08 -1.35
N ALA A 21 17.90 26.09 -1.58
CA ALA A 21 16.62 26.32 -2.27
C ALA A 21 15.74 27.30 -1.48
N SER A 22 15.73 27.15 -0.16
CA SER A 22 14.99 28.04 0.73
C SER A 22 15.52 29.48 0.65
N GLU A 23 16.84 29.67 0.70
CA GLU A 23 17.49 30.98 0.61
C GLU A 23 17.22 31.67 -0.74
N ASN A 24 17.13 30.88 -1.82
CA ASN A 24 16.94 31.39 -3.18
C ASN A 24 15.47 31.43 -3.60
N ASN A 25 14.55 31.16 -2.70
CA ASN A 25 13.09 31.11 -2.97
C ASN A 25 12.74 30.19 -4.14
N LYS A 26 13.39 29.04 -4.21
CA LYS A 26 13.16 28.02 -5.23
C LYS A 26 12.37 26.84 -4.66
N ASP A 27 11.57 26.24 -5.50
CA ASP A 27 10.87 25.01 -5.14
C ASP A 27 11.87 23.87 -4.99
N TYR A 28 11.60 22.98 -4.05
CA TYR A 28 12.46 21.83 -3.78
C TYR A 28 11.61 20.60 -3.54
N LYS A 29 11.99 19.48 -4.14
CA LYS A 29 11.37 18.19 -3.93
C LYS A 29 12.42 17.16 -3.57
N PHE A 30 12.12 16.37 -2.55
CA PHE A 30 12.99 15.31 -2.07
C PHE A 30 12.16 14.06 -1.82
N ASN A 31 12.62 12.94 -2.35
CA ASN A 31 11.96 11.63 -2.12
C ASN A 31 13.03 10.62 -1.77
N LYS A 32 12.90 10.01 -0.60
CA LYS A 32 13.82 8.99 -0.13
C LYS A 32 13.11 8.05 0.85
N ASN A 33 13.15 6.75 0.59
CA ASN A 33 12.61 5.73 1.49
C ASN A 33 11.13 5.96 1.86
N GLY A 34 10.32 6.40 0.90
CA GLY A 34 8.90 6.65 1.11
C GLY A 34 8.58 8.00 1.75
N LEU A 35 9.57 8.82 1.99
CA LEU A 35 9.38 10.17 2.51
C LEU A 35 9.40 11.17 1.37
N ASP A 36 8.30 11.90 1.19
CA ASP A 36 8.18 12.96 0.21
C ASP A 36 8.21 14.31 0.92
N ILE A 37 9.25 15.10 0.67
CA ILE A 37 9.36 16.47 1.16
C ILE A 37 9.21 17.40 -0.03
N SER A 38 8.27 18.31 0.04
CA SER A 38 7.99 19.28 -1.00
C SER A 38 8.00 20.67 -0.40
N MET A 39 8.81 21.55 -0.95
CA MET A 39 8.86 22.95 -0.55
C MET A 39 8.46 23.81 -1.75
N ASN A 40 7.37 24.57 -1.60
CA ASN A 40 6.89 25.47 -2.64
C ASN A 40 7.12 26.91 -2.23
N SER A 41 7.80 27.65 -3.08
CA SER A 41 8.05 29.07 -2.87
C SER A 41 6.82 29.90 -3.26
N SER A 42 6.48 30.89 -2.43
CA SER A 42 5.39 31.83 -2.70
C SER A 42 5.83 33.25 -2.32
N ASP A 43 5.03 34.25 -2.73
CA ASP A 43 5.31 35.66 -2.45
C ASP A 43 5.34 35.96 -0.94
N ASN A 44 4.68 35.16 -0.14
CA ASN A 44 4.60 35.32 1.31
C ASN A 44 5.53 34.38 2.09
N GLY A 45 6.51 33.77 1.41
CA GLY A 45 7.41 32.79 1.98
C GLY A 45 7.37 31.48 1.25
N PHE A 46 7.44 30.37 1.97
CA PHE A 46 7.35 29.05 1.37
C PHE A 46 6.50 28.11 2.23
N GLU A 47 5.86 27.17 1.58
CA GLU A 47 5.12 26.10 2.23
C GLU A 47 5.95 24.82 2.19
N LEU A 48 6.10 24.18 3.36
CA LEU A 48 6.77 22.89 3.48
C LEU A 48 5.71 21.81 3.66
N SER A 49 5.68 20.87 2.76
CA SER A 49 4.81 19.69 2.84
C SER A 49 5.66 18.45 3.02
N VAL A 50 5.37 17.66 4.04
CA VAL A 50 6.05 16.41 4.31
C VAL A 50 5.01 15.30 4.27
N LYS A 51 5.17 14.37 3.34
CA LYS A 51 4.33 13.18 3.22
C LYS A 51 5.17 11.94 3.41
N TYR A 52 4.74 11.08 4.31
CA TYR A 52 5.36 9.78 4.46
C TYR A 52 4.57 8.77 3.64
N ASN A 53 5.17 8.30 2.55
CA ASN A 53 4.58 7.30 1.68
C ASN A 53 5.35 6.00 1.83
N ASN A 54 4.94 5.20 2.81
CA ASN A 54 5.52 3.87 3.02
C ASN A 54 4.93 2.91 1.98
N PRO A 55 5.75 2.31 1.08
CA PRO A 55 5.24 1.40 0.06
C PRO A 55 4.49 0.20 0.65
N VAL A 56 4.95 -0.33 1.77
CA VAL A 56 4.29 -1.45 2.46
C VAL A 56 2.92 -1.02 2.95
N GLN A 57 2.82 0.11 3.63
CA GLN A 57 1.55 0.62 4.14
C GLN A 57 0.59 0.95 2.99
N SER A 58 1.10 1.48 1.90
CA SER A 58 0.30 1.78 0.72
C SER A 58 -0.32 0.51 0.11
N GLU A 59 0.46 -0.56 -0.01
CA GLU A 59 -0.04 -1.85 -0.51
C GLU A 59 -1.08 -2.45 0.45
N VAL A 60 -0.83 -2.40 1.75
CA VAL A 60 -1.78 -2.88 2.77
C VAL A 60 -3.08 -2.09 2.71
N ASN A 61 -3.01 -0.78 2.56
CA ASN A 61 -4.19 0.07 2.46
C ASN A 61 -5.03 -0.27 1.23
N ARG A 62 -4.40 -0.48 0.09
CA ARG A 62 -5.08 -0.89 -1.15
C ARG A 62 -5.75 -2.25 -1.00
N PHE A 63 -5.07 -3.18 -0.34
CA PHE A 63 -5.64 -4.49 -0.08
C PHE A 63 -6.85 -4.39 0.86
N THR A 64 -6.76 -3.55 1.90
CA THR A 64 -7.88 -3.30 2.81
C THR A 64 -9.08 -2.73 2.07
N GLU A 65 -8.87 -1.78 1.17
CA GLU A 65 -9.94 -1.23 0.33
C GLU A 65 -10.57 -2.31 -0.55
N PHE A 66 -9.74 -3.16 -1.15
CA PHE A 66 -10.22 -4.30 -1.93
C PHE A 66 -11.10 -5.23 -1.10
N LEU A 67 -10.67 -5.57 0.11
CA LEU A 67 -11.45 -6.43 1.01
C LEU A 67 -12.78 -5.80 1.41
N ASN A 68 -12.80 -4.48 1.63
CA ASN A 68 -14.02 -3.77 1.99
C ASN A 68 -15.04 -3.71 0.85
N GLU A 69 -14.60 -3.83 -0.39
CA GLU A 69 -15.48 -3.87 -1.56
C GLU A 69 -16.11 -5.24 -1.78
N LEU A 70 -15.57 -6.28 -1.16
CA LEU A 70 -16.11 -7.63 -1.28
C LEU A 70 -17.41 -7.75 -0.47
N ASP A 71 -18.37 -8.50 -1.03
CA ASP A 71 -19.56 -8.91 -0.29
C ASP A 71 -19.16 -9.76 0.91
N ASP A 72 -19.84 -9.58 2.05
CA ASP A 72 -19.49 -10.27 3.30
C ASP A 72 -19.52 -11.79 3.15
N GLU A 73 -20.54 -12.33 2.47
CA GLU A 73 -20.65 -13.77 2.22
C GLU A 73 -19.49 -14.27 1.36
N LEU A 74 -19.18 -13.53 0.32
CA LEU A 74 -18.04 -13.86 -0.57
C LEU A 74 -16.73 -13.85 0.19
N PHE A 75 -16.52 -12.85 1.03
CA PHE A 75 -15.32 -12.76 1.85
C PHE A 75 -15.17 -13.98 2.77
N VAL A 76 -16.24 -14.36 3.46
CA VAL A 76 -16.25 -15.53 4.35
C VAL A 76 -15.93 -16.81 3.57
N ASP A 77 -16.56 -16.98 2.40
CA ASP A 77 -16.36 -18.16 1.56
C ASP A 77 -14.92 -18.29 1.07
N ILE A 78 -14.32 -17.16 0.69
CA ILE A 78 -12.90 -17.14 0.27
C ILE A 78 -12.00 -17.50 1.46
N CYS A 79 -12.27 -16.94 2.63
CA CYS A 79 -11.51 -17.23 3.84
C CYS A 79 -11.61 -18.71 4.24
N GLU A 80 -12.78 -19.32 4.10
CA GLU A 80 -12.98 -20.74 4.35
C GLU A 80 -12.18 -21.60 3.37
N ARG A 81 -12.15 -21.20 2.10
CA ARG A 81 -11.37 -21.90 1.08
C ARG A 81 -9.86 -21.86 1.39
N ILE A 82 -9.36 -20.70 1.84
CA ILE A 82 -7.95 -20.55 2.19
C ILE A 82 -7.58 -21.35 3.42
N GLY A 83 -8.48 -21.37 4.43
CA GLY A 83 -8.26 -22.08 5.68
C GLY A 83 -7.47 -21.26 6.69
N ASN A 84 -7.53 -21.67 7.95
CA ASN A 84 -6.92 -20.93 9.06
C ASN A 84 -5.40 -20.78 8.92
N ASP A 85 -4.71 -21.84 8.50
CA ASP A 85 -3.25 -21.82 8.33
C ASP A 85 -2.84 -20.84 7.22
N GLY A 86 -3.58 -20.85 6.12
CA GLY A 86 -3.33 -19.92 5.01
C GLY A 86 -3.60 -18.49 5.39
N LEU A 87 -4.68 -18.22 6.12
CA LEU A 87 -5.02 -16.89 6.60
C LEU A 87 -3.97 -16.36 7.57
N GLN A 88 -3.45 -17.22 8.45
CA GLN A 88 -2.40 -16.83 9.38
C GLN A 88 -1.12 -16.46 8.64
N ARG A 89 -0.75 -17.22 7.60
CA ARG A 89 0.41 -16.88 6.76
C ARG A 89 0.24 -15.55 6.06
N ILE A 90 -0.96 -15.26 5.55
CA ILE A 90 -1.26 -13.98 4.93
C ILE A 90 -1.07 -12.86 5.96
N GLN A 91 -1.61 -13.01 7.16
CA GLN A 91 -1.48 -12.01 8.22
C GLN A 91 -0.02 -11.80 8.60
N ASP A 92 0.75 -12.87 8.77
CA ASP A 92 2.18 -12.79 9.10
C ASP A 92 2.96 -12.04 8.01
N CYS A 93 2.66 -12.30 6.74
CA CYS A 93 3.30 -11.62 5.63
C CYS A 93 2.92 -10.12 5.57
N LEU A 94 1.65 -9.79 5.84
CA LEU A 94 1.21 -8.40 5.87
C LEU A 94 1.88 -7.61 7.01
N ASP A 95 2.16 -8.29 8.13
CA ASP A 95 2.81 -7.69 9.29
C ASP A 95 4.34 -7.66 9.19
N SER A 96 4.92 -8.29 8.17
CA SER A 96 6.37 -8.47 8.03
C SER A 96 7.15 -7.19 7.69
N GLU A 97 6.48 -6.13 7.26
CA GLU A 97 7.08 -4.89 6.76
C GLU A 97 7.98 -5.09 5.52
N ASN A 98 7.91 -6.26 4.89
CA ASN A 98 8.65 -6.60 3.68
C ASN A 98 7.70 -6.51 2.49
N ILE A 99 8.02 -5.63 1.52
CA ILE A 99 7.14 -5.36 0.39
C ILE A 99 6.87 -6.61 -0.47
N GLU A 100 7.87 -7.45 -0.66
CA GLU A 100 7.72 -8.68 -1.45
C GLU A 100 6.79 -9.67 -0.76
N SER A 101 6.94 -9.84 0.57
CA SER A 101 6.07 -10.69 1.38
C SER A 101 4.63 -10.18 1.36
N VAL A 102 4.44 -8.88 1.49
CA VAL A 102 3.12 -8.24 1.42
C VAL A 102 2.47 -8.48 0.06
N ARG A 103 3.19 -8.26 -1.03
CA ARG A 103 2.69 -8.48 -2.39
C ARG A 103 2.34 -9.95 -2.63
N SER A 104 3.17 -10.87 -2.12
CA SER A 104 2.92 -12.30 -2.24
C SER A 104 1.63 -12.71 -1.51
N ALA A 105 1.40 -12.19 -0.32
CA ALA A 105 0.19 -12.46 0.46
C ALA A 105 -1.06 -11.94 -0.27
N ILE A 106 -1.00 -10.74 -0.79
CA ILE A 106 -2.10 -10.11 -1.53
C ILE A 106 -2.42 -10.92 -2.79
N SER A 107 -1.38 -11.31 -3.54
CA SER A 107 -1.53 -12.12 -4.74
C SER A 107 -2.15 -13.49 -4.42
N TYR A 108 -1.71 -14.12 -3.34
CA TYR A 108 -2.23 -15.41 -2.91
C TYR A 108 -3.72 -15.31 -2.56
N PHE A 109 -4.13 -14.29 -1.82
CA PHE A 109 -5.54 -14.08 -1.51
C PHE A 109 -6.36 -13.84 -2.78
N LYS A 110 -5.89 -12.95 -3.65
CA LYS A 110 -6.60 -12.62 -4.90
C LYS A 110 -6.74 -13.83 -5.83
N THR A 111 -5.73 -14.67 -5.89
CA THR A 111 -5.77 -15.91 -6.68
C THR A 111 -6.83 -16.87 -6.14
N ASN A 112 -6.90 -17.06 -4.83
CA ASN A 112 -7.94 -17.89 -4.21
C ASN A 112 -9.34 -17.32 -4.43
N ALA A 113 -9.48 -16.00 -4.36
CA ALA A 113 -10.75 -15.33 -4.63
C ALA A 113 -11.19 -15.57 -6.07
N LYS A 114 -10.28 -15.41 -7.03
CA LYS A 114 -10.55 -15.64 -8.44
C LYS A 114 -10.95 -17.09 -8.70
N ASP A 115 -10.22 -18.04 -8.14
CA ASP A 115 -10.50 -19.47 -8.33
C ASP A 115 -11.85 -19.84 -7.72
N PHE A 116 -12.19 -19.31 -6.56
CA PHE A 116 -13.50 -19.53 -5.94
C PHE A 116 -14.62 -19.02 -6.85
N ILE A 117 -14.48 -17.80 -7.35
CA ILE A 117 -15.50 -17.19 -8.23
C ILE A 117 -15.65 -18.00 -9.52
N CYS A 118 -14.54 -18.41 -10.13
CA CYS A 118 -14.56 -19.22 -11.35
C CYS A 118 -15.25 -20.58 -11.12
N ASP A 119 -14.93 -21.24 -10.02
CA ASP A 119 -15.55 -22.53 -9.68
C ASP A 119 -17.04 -22.39 -9.42
N LYS A 120 -17.46 -21.32 -8.77
CA LYS A 120 -18.87 -21.03 -8.52
C LYS A 120 -19.62 -20.78 -9.83
N ILE A 121 -19.05 -20.03 -10.76
CA ILE A 121 -19.64 -19.79 -12.07
C ILE A 121 -19.80 -21.10 -12.84
N LYS A 122 -18.78 -21.95 -12.85
CA LYS A 122 -18.83 -23.26 -13.50
C LYS A 122 -19.93 -24.14 -12.90
N TYR A 123 -20.05 -24.12 -11.58
CA TYR A 123 -21.10 -24.88 -10.89
C TYR A 123 -22.49 -24.39 -11.29
N LEU A 124 -22.73 -23.10 -11.30
CA LEU A 124 -23.99 -22.51 -11.71
C LEU A 124 -24.34 -22.82 -13.18
N ASN A 125 -23.33 -22.76 -14.05
CA ASN A 125 -23.48 -23.10 -15.46
C ASN A 125 -23.89 -24.58 -15.66
N LYS A 126 -23.29 -25.48 -14.90
CA LYS A 126 -23.63 -26.91 -14.93
C LYS A 126 -25.08 -27.15 -14.48
N GLN A 127 -25.51 -26.47 -13.42
CA GLN A 127 -26.90 -26.57 -12.97
C GLN A 127 -27.86 -26.03 -14.01
N TYR A 128 -27.53 -24.91 -14.64
CA TYR A 128 -28.36 -24.33 -15.69
C TYR A 128 -28.50 -25.26 -16.88
N ILE A 129 -27.40 -25.88 -17.31
CA ILE A 129 -27.39 -26.84 -18.41
C ILE A 129 -28.27 -28.07 -18.07
N LYS A 130 -28.27 -28.50 -16.81
CA LYS A 130 -29.03 -29.65 -16.34
C LYS A 130 -30.56 -29.43 -16.45
N PHE A 131 -31.00 -28.19 -16.32
CA PHE A 131 -32.42 -27.86 -16.40
C PHE A 131 -32.91 -27.58 -17.83
N ASN A 132 -32.02 -27.51 -18.77
CA ASN A 132 -32.29 -27.34 -20.19
C ASN A 132 -32.21 -28.69 -20.92
#